data_7ff5c68a487d4554c0ac26d94ebf45b0
#
_entry.id   7ff5c68a487d4554c0ac26d94ebf45b0
#
_cell.length_a   1.000
_cell.length_b   1.000
_cell.length_c   1.000
_cell.angle_alpha   90.00
_cell.angle_beta   90.00
_cell.angle_gamma   90.00
#
_symmetry.space_group_name_H-M   'P 1'
#
loop_
_entity.id
_entity.type
_entity.pdbx_description
1 polymer ?
#
loop_
_entity_poly.entity_id
_entity_poly.type
_entity_poly.pdbx_seq_one_letter_code
_entity_poly.pdbx_strand_id
1 'polypeptide(L)'
;MVVVIRKGTAWKYSSLTDLVRVEPRFHLSLAPERLGLYPKVTMDLAAEKHDLIDPYGRVVRDLRISVTDRCNFRCQYCMPAEGMTWLPRNELLTFEEIERYARVCVEHFGIDGIRLTGGEPLVRAHLPKLVERLALLGVNVALTTNGATLRLHAQSLADAGLSRINISLDSLQRDRFLELTRRDELDRVLDGIDAAIEAGLAPVKINAVMMRGVNDDEILDFARFGRERNVFVRFIEFMPLEAGDVWNDKVVVPADEIIETLRAEFDLEPIVRGSEPA
;
A
#
# COMPACT_ATOMS: atom_id res chain seq x y z
N MET A 1 0.14 -4.16 9.65
CA MET A 1 -0.77 -3.20 10.31
C MET A 1 -1.10 -2.09 9.33
N VAL A 2 -2.37 -1.82 9.07
CA VAL A 2 -2.80 -0.68 8.23
C VAL A 2 -3.18 0.44 9.19
N VAL A 3 -2.42 1.53 9.19
CA VAL A 3 -2.76 2.72 9.95
C VAL A 3 -3.32 3.74 8.99
N VAL A 4 -4.63 3.98 9.07
CA VAL A 4 -5.28 5.13 8.43
C VAL A 4 -5.22 6.26 9.44
N ILE A 5 -4.34 7.23 9.20
CA ILE A 5 -4.13 8.33 10.14
C ILE A 5 -5.07 9.48 9.76
N ARG A 6 -6.07 9.71 10.60
CA ARG A 6 -7.07 10.77 10.50
C ARG A 6 -6.97 11.70 11.71
N LYS A 7 -7.11 13.01 11.52
CA LYS A 7 -7.38 13.94 12.61
C LYS A 7 -8.86 13.80 13.03
N GLY A 8 -9.10 13.22 14.20
CA GLY A 8 -10.45 13.14 14.80
C GLY A 8 -11.34 12.04 14.23
N THR A 9 -11.73 11.12 15.09
CA THR A 9 -12.63 9.96 14.91
C THR A 9 -12.14 8.82 14.01
N ALA A 10 -11.89 7.68 14.65
CA ALA A 10 -11.57 6.42 14.00
C ALA A 10 -12.74 5.97 13.10
N TRP A 11 -12.43 5.58 11.88
CA TRP A 11 -13.35 4.80 11.06
C TRP A 11 -13.57 3.46 11.75
N LYS A 12 -14.81 3.17 12.10
CA LYS A 12 -15.23 1.84 12.51
C LYS A 12 -15.26 0.94 11.27
N TYR A 13 -14.20 0.22 11.00
CA TYR A 13 -14.30 -1.03 10.27
C TYR A 13 -14.75 -2.09 11.26
N SER A 14 -15.96 -2.60 11.08
CA SER A 14 -16.61 -3.54 12.00
C SER A 14 -16.07 -4.98 11.93
N SER A 15 -14.90 -5.23 11.36
CA SER A 15 -14.31 -6.57 11.25
C SER A 15 -12.79 -6.70 11.45
N LEU A 16 -12.08 -5.61 11.77
CA LEU A 16 -10.63 -5.65 12.02
C LEU A 16 -10.21 -5.13 13.40
N THR A 17 -11.16 -4.81 14.28
CA THR A 17 -10.92 -4.21 15.59
C THR A 17 -10.53 -5.19 16.70
N ASP A 18 -10.51 -6.49 16.42
CA ASP A 18 -10.13 -7.51 17.43
C ASP A 18 -8.66 -7.94 17.34
N LEU A 19 -7.84 -7.32 16.49
CA LEU A 19 -6.51 -7.83 16.17
C LEU A 19 -5.33 -7.18 16.91
N VAL A 20 -5.55 -6.16 17.75
CA VAL A 20 -4.48 -5.59 18.59
C VAL A 20 -5.02 -5.33 20.00
N ARG A 21 -4.82 -6.27 20.90
CA ARG A 21 -4.97 -6.05 22.32
C ARG A 21 -3.68 -5.42 22.84
N VAL A 22 -3.62 -4.10 22.84
CA VAL A 22 -2.61 -3.38 23.62
C VAL A 22 -3.09 -3.39 25.05
N GLU A 23 -2.35 -3.99 25.96
CA GLU A 23 -2.62 -3.88 27.40
C GLU A 23 -2.75 -2.40 27.78
N PRO A 24 -3.78 -2.00 28.56
CA PRO A 24 -4.14 -0.61 28.74
C PRO A 24 -3.23 0.06 29.77
N ARG A 25 -2.00 0.39 29.40
CA ARG A 25 -1.17 1.34 30.15
C ARG A 25 -1.00 2.70 29.48
N PHE A 26 -1.60 2.88 28.31
CA PHE A 26 -1.58 4.16 27.59
C PHE A 26 -3.01 4.59 27.25
N HIS A 27 -3.62 5.36 28.14
CA HIS A 27 -4.76 6.17 27.78
C HIS A 27 -4.30 7.36 26.94
N LEU A 28 -4.34 7.24 25.61
CA LEU A 28 -4.40 8.38 24.73
C LEU A 28 -5.86 8.83 24.67
N SER A 29 -6.26 9.64 25.64
CA SER A 29 -7.50 10.40 25.60
C SER A 29 -7.32 11.54 24.59
N LEU A 30 -7.86 11.37 23.40
CA LEU A 30 -8.05 12.46 22.44
C LEU A 30 -9.44 13.07 22.70
N ALA A 31 -9.56 13.88 23.73
CA ALA A 31 -10.69 14.79 23.89
C ALA A 31 -10.37 16.11 23.16
N PRO A 32 -11.33 16.69 22.40
CA PRO A 32 -11.12 17.98 21.76
C PRO A 32 -11.44 19.08 22.77
N GLU A 33 -10.43 19.58 23.44
CA GLU A 33 -10.58 20.85 24.16
C GLU A 33 -9.63 21.90 23.58
N ARG A 34 -10.23 23.04 23.36
CA ARG A 34 -9.68 24.26 22.79
C ARG A 34 -8.53 24.81 23.63
N LEU A 35 -7.54 25.37 22.93
CA LEU A 35 -6.61 26.39 23.39
C LEU A 35 -5.58 26.02 24.47
N GLY A 36 -4.33 25.94 24.01
CA GLY A 36 -3.19 26.39 24.77
C GLY A 36 -2.72 25.45 25.88
N LEU A 37 -1.52 24.95 25.71
CA LEU A 37 -0.77 24.14 26.66
C LEU A 37 -1.07 22.62 26.55
N TYR A 38 -0.52 22.02 25.49
CA TYR A 38 -0.18 20.60 25.63
C TYR A 38 0.83 20.51 26.77
N PRO A 39 0.58 19.71 27.84
CA PRO A 39 1.63 19.38 28.77
C PRO A 39 2.76 18.78 27.92
N LYS A 40 3.97 19.31 28.07
CA LYS A 40 5.17 18.62 27.60
C LYS A 40 5.18 17.30 28.37
N VAL A 41 4.61 16.26 27.79
CA VAL A 41 4.88 14.90 28.22
C VAL A 41 6.33 14.67 27.79
N THR A 42 7.26 15.02 28.65
CA THR A 42 8.61 14.50 28.59
C THR A 42 8.48 13.02 28.96
N MET A 43 8.14 12.20 27.98
CA MET A 43 8.45 10.78 28.10
C MET A 43 9.95 10.70 28.16
N ASP A 44 10.46 10.14 29.22
CA ASP A 44 11.86 9.71 29.29
C ASP A 44 11.99 8.53 28.34
N LEU A 45 12.30 8.85 27.06
CA LEU A 45 12.39 7.90 25.96
C LEU A 45 13.79 7.27 25.89
N ALA A 46 14.57 7.31 26.95
CA ALA A 46 15.73 6.44 27.14
C ALA A 46 15.26 4.99 27.34
N ALA A 47 14.30 4.54 26.51
CA ALA A 47 13.58 3.31 26.74
C ALA A 47 13.95 2.27 25.72
N GLU A 48 14.07 1.08 26.18
CA GLU A 48 14.17 -0.18 25.46
C GLU A 48 13.20 -0.20 24.28
N LYS A 49 13.69 -0.64 23.10
CA LYS A 49 12.82 -0.89 21.94
C LYS A 49 11.83 -1.97 22.33
N HIS A 50 10.55 -1.69 22.18
CA HIS A 50 9.48 -2.64 22.41
C HIS A 50 9.00 -3.21 21.10
N ASP A 51 9.01 -4.52 20.95
CA ASP A 51 8.41 -5.15 19.77
C ASP A 51 6.89 -5.06 19.80
N LEU A 52 6.30 -4.62 18.68
CA LEU A 52 4.87 -4.76 18.45
C LEU A 52 4.59 -6.20 18.03
N ILE A 53 3.88 -6.94 18.87
CA ILE A 53 3.57 -8.34 18.62
C ILE A 53 2.07 -8.45 18.35
N ASP A 54 1.70 -9.10 17.24
CA ASP A 54 0.29 -9.33 16.90
C ASP A 54 -0.29 -10.53 17.71
N PRO A 55 -1.62 -10.76 17.66
CA PRO A 55 -2.24 -11.88 18.38
C PRO A 55 -1.74 -13.28 17.98
N TYR A 56 -1.03 -13.39 16.86
CA TYR A 56 -0.44 -14.63 16.35
C TYR A 56 1.04 -14.78 16.73
N GLY A 57 1.57 -13.88 17.55
CA GLY A 57 2.98 -13.89 17.98
C GLY A 57 3.97 -13.35 16.93
N ARG A 58 3.49 -12.70 15.85
CA ARG A 58 4.37 -12.14 14.83
C ARG A 58 4.83 -10.74 15.22
N VAL A 59 6.11 -10.47 15.09
CA VAL A 59 6.67 -9.14 15.30
C VAL A 59 6.35 -8.24 14.10
N VAL A 60 5.71 -7.10 14.35
CA VAL A 60 5.35 -6.11 13.32
C VAL A 60 6.57 -5.25 13.01
N ARG A 61 7.05 -5.29 11.76
CA ARG A 61 8.19 -4.51 11.26
C ARG A 61 7.82 -3.49 10.19
N ASP A 62 6.67 -3.65 9.55
CA ASP A 62 6.19 -2.75 8.48
C ASP A 62 5.07 -1.84 8.96
N LEU A 63 5.20 -0.54 8.67
CA LEU A 63 4.19 0.47 8.87
C LEU A 63 3.57 0.86 7.53
N ARG A 64 2.26 0.72 7.37
CA ARG A 64 1.54 1.23 6.19
C ARG A 64 0.88 2.56 6.52
N ILE A 65 1.17 3.58 5.72
CA ILE A 65 0.62 4.94 5.89
C ILE A 65 -0.20 5.30 4.67
N SER A 66 -1.50 5.54 4.85
CA SER A 66 -2.38 6.14 3.85
C SER A 66 -2.19 7.65 3.88
N VAL A 67 -1.62 8.22 2.82
CA VAL A 67 -1.31 9.66 2.76
C VAL A 67 -2.45 10.50 2.24
N THR A 68 -3.45 9.90 1.61
CA THR A 68 -4.66 10.55 1.09
C THR A 68 -5.75 9.52 0.88
N ASP A 69 -7.00 9.95 0.95
CA ASP A 69 -8.18 9.17 0.56
C ASP A 69 -8.51 9.31 -0.94
N ARG A 70 -7.99 10.35 -1.60
CA ARG A 70 -8.28 10.66 -3.01
C ARG A 70 -7.59 9.67 -3.95
N CYS A 71 -8.32 9.29 -5.00
CA CYS A 71 -7.80 8.46 -6.08
C CYS A 71 -8.26 9.01 -7.43
N ASN A 72 -7.42 8.90 -8.45
CA ASN A 72 -7.75 9.23 -9.83
C ASN A 72 -8.46 8.07 -10.57
N PHE A 73 -8.41 6.84 -10.02
CA PHE A 73 -9.16 5.67 -10.52
C PHE A 73 -10.47 5.46 -9.76
N ARG A 74 -11.33 4.58 -10.31
CA ARG A 74 -12.62 4.15 -9.74
C ARG A 74 -12.78 2.65 -9.90
N CYS A 75 -11.77 1.89 -9.44
CA CYS A 75 -11.77 0.44 -9.59
C CYS A 75 -13.05 -0.16 -8.98
N GLN A 76 -13.66 -1.09 -9.74
CA GLN A 76 -14.99 -1.65 -9.42
C GLN A 76 -15.05 -2.27 -8.03
N TYR A 77 -13.97 -2.93 -7.61
CA TYR A 77 -13.86 -3.62 -6.33
C TYR A 77 -13.35 -2.73 -5.18
N CYS A 78 -13.01 -1.46 -5.44
CA CYS A 78 -12.39 -0.60 -4.43
C CYS A 78 -13.24 0.63 -4.11
N MET A 79 -13.93 1.19 -5.10
CA MET A 79 -14.58 2.49 -4.95
C MET A 79 -15.85 2.58 -5.82
N PRO A 80 -16.96 3.16 -5.31
CA PRO A 80 -18.15 3.41 -6.08
C PRO A 80 -17.87 4.27 -7.33
N ALA A 81 -18.66 4.07 -8.39
CA ALA A 81 -18.48 4.78 -9.67
C ALA A 81 -18.61 6.30 -9.52
N GLU A 82 -19.56 6.74 -8.71
CA GLU A 82 -19.84 8.14 -8.36
C GLU A 82 -18.73 8.77 -7.50
N GLY A 83 -17.86 7.93 -6.92
CA GLY A 83 -16.81 8.34 -6.01
C GLY A 83 -17.28 8.37 -4.56
N MET A 84 -16.51 9.01 -3.71
CA MET A 84 -16.72 9.11 -2.27
C MET A 84 -16.66 10.57 -1.83
N THR A 85 -17.23 10.86 -0.66
CA THR A 85 -16.99 12.15 0.02
C THR A 85 -15.58 12.15 0.58
N TRP A 86 -14.71 12.98 0.00
CA TRP A 86 -13.32 13.09 0.40
C TRP A 86 -13.17 13.85 1.72
N LEU A 87 -12.16 13.47 2.49
CA LEU A 87 -11.81 14.22 3.68
C LEU A 87 -11.39 15.65 3.32
N PRO A 88 -11.83 16.65 4.10
CA PRO A 88 -11.28 17.99 4.00
C PRO A 88 -9.76 17.98 4.17
N ARG A 89 -9.06 18.85 3.43
CA ARG A 89 -7.59 18.87 3.42
C ARG A 89 -6.98 19.10 4.82
N ASN A 90 -7.67 19.84 5.67
CA ASN A 90 -7.25 20.12 7.04
C ASN A 90 -7.45 18.94 8.00
N GLU A 91 -8.13 17.87 7.57
CA GLU A 91 -8.26 16.62 8.32
C GLU A 91 -7.18 15.59 7.97
N LEU A 92 -6.43 15.83 6.88
CA LEU A 92 -5.29 15.00 6.53
C LEU A 92 -4.07 15.45 7.36
N LEU A 93 -3.27 14.49 7.82
CA LEU A 93 -2.01 14.80 8.48
C LEU A 93 -1.05 15.53 7.54
N THR A 94 -0.33 16.50 8.07
CA THR A 94 0.81 17.13 7.39
C THR A 94 1.98 16.17 7.27
N PHE A 95 2.94 16.47 6.43
CA PHE A 95 4.15 15.64 6.30
C PHE A 95 4.99 15.63 7.59
N GLU A 96 4.98 16.72 8.33
CA GLU A 96 5.64 16.86 9.62
C GLU A 96 4.98 15.96 10.68
N GLU A 97 3.66 15.88 10.69
CA GLU A 97 2.91 15.00 11.60
C GLU A 97 3.13 13.52 11.24
N ILE A 98 3.14 13.19 9.93
CA ILE A 98 3.43 11.83 9.45
C ILE A 98 4.86 11.42 9.84
N GLU A 99 5.85 12.29 9.59
CA GLU A 99 7.25 12.02 9.96
C GLU A 99 7.39 11.80 11.47
N ARG A 100 6.76 12.66 12.29
CA ARG A 100 6.80 12.53 13.76
C ARG A 100 6.25 11.18 14.21
N TYR A 101 5.10 10.78 13.66
CA TYR A 101 4.49 9.50 13.98
C TYR A 101 5.39 8.32 13.53
N ALA A 102 5.90 8.38 12.30
CA ALA A 102 6.79 7.36 11.75
C ALA A 102 8.07 7.24 12.59
N ARG A 103 8.66 8.36 13.03
CA ARG A 103 9.85 8.39 13.89
C ARG A 103 9.59 7.64 15.21
N VAL A 104 8.47 7.88 15.87
CA VAL A 104 8.09 7.15 17.09
C VAL A 104 8.00 5.64 16.82
N CYS A 105 7.39 5.25 15.69
CA CYS A 105 7.28 3.83 15.32
C CYS A 105 8.66 3.18 15.08
N VAL A 106 9.58 3.90 14.45
CA VAL A 106 10.93 3.42 14.16
C VAL A 106 11.79 3.33 15.43
N GLU A 107 11.80 4.40 16.21
CA GLU A 107 12.70 4.52 17.37
C GLU A 107 12.28 3.63 18.54
N HIS A 108 10.96 3.50 18.79
CA HIS A 108 10.46 2.79 19.97
C HIS A 108 9.89 1.39 19.68
N PHE A 109 9.38 1.16 18.47
CA PHE A 109 8.73 -0.10 18.12
C PHE A 109 9.48 -0.93 17.08
N GLY A 110 10.68 -0.51 16.70
CA GLY A 110 11.54 -1.28 15.81
C GLY A 110 10.96 -1.49 14.41
N ILE A 111 10.13 -0.56 13.94
CA ILE A 111 9.68 -0.55 12.55
C ILE A 111 10.88 -0.26 11.65
N ASP A 112 11.11 -1.09 10.63
CA ASP A 112 12.23 -0.98 9.69
C ASP A 112 11.77 -0.80 8.23
N GLY A 113 10.47 -0.91 7.97
CA GLY A 113 9.84 -0.67 6.69
C GLY A 113 8.64 0.28 6.78
N ILE A 114 8.54 1.26 5.87
CA ILE A 114 7.38 2.14 5.73
C ILE A 114 6.84 2.01 4.32
N ARG A 115 5.54 1.73 4.20
CA ARG A 115 4.85 1.67 2.92
C ARG A 115 3.83 2.79 2.80
N LEU A 116 4.08 3.71 1.87
CA LEU A 116 3.14 4.76 1.52
C LEU A 116 2.06 4.21 0.58
N THR A 117 0.83 4.56 0.86
CA THR A 117 -0.36 4.19 0.11
C THR A 117 -1.43 5.27 0.29
N GLY A 118 -2.69 4.96 -0.01
CA GLY A 118 -3.82 5.86 0.15
C GLY A 118 -4.99 5.42 -0.70
N GLY A 119 -5.74 6.36 -1.25
CA GLY A 119 -6.41 6.15 -2.50
C GLY A 119 -5.32 6.00 -3.57
N GLU A 120 -4.82 7.11 -4.12
CA GLU A 120 -3.61 7.11 -4.94
C GLU A 120 -2.59 8.11 -4.35
N PRO A 121 -1.45 7.65 -3.83
CA PRO A 121 -0.50 8.54 -3.15
C PRO A 121 0.11 9.61 -4.08
N LEU A 122 0.26 9.32 -5.38
CA LEU A 122 0.84 10.27 -6.34
C LEU A 122 -0.07 11.47 -6.63
N VAL A 123 -1.34 11.46 -6.23
CA VAL A 123 -2.19 12.66 -6.31
C VAL A 123 -1.94 13.64 -5.15
N ARG A 124 -1.20 13.22 -4.13
CA ARG A 124 -0.79 14.13 -3.05
C ARG A 124 0.41 14.95 -3.48
N ALA A 125 0.20 16.27 -3.56
CA ALA A 125 1.27 17.20 -3.98
C ALA A 125 2.52 17.05 -3.10
N HIS A 126 3.69 17.14 -3.73
CA HIS A 126 5.00 17.13 -3.07
C HIS A 126 5.34 15.82 -2.32
N LEU A 127 4.78 14.68 -2.74
CA LEU A 127 5.06 13.38 -2.13
C LEU A 127 6.57 13.06 -2.01
N PRO A 128 7.45 13.38 -2.97
CA PRO A 128 8.89 13.16 -2.82
C PRO A 128 9.50 13.80 -1.55
N LYS A 129 8.98 14.96 -1.09
CA LYS A 129 9.43 15.56 0.18
C LYS A 129 9.10 14.71 1.40
N LEU A 130 7.98 14.00 1.38
CA LEU A 130 7.65 13.06 2.45
C LEU A 130 8.56 11.83 2.39
N VAL A 131 8.80 11.29 1.18
CA VAL A 131 9.72 10.16 0.98
C VAL A 131 11.10 10.50 1.53
N GLU A 132 11.66 11.66 1.18
CA GLU A 132 12.95 12.13 1.68
C GLU A 132 13.01 12.17 3.22
N ARG A 133 11.99 12.76 3.86
CA ARG A 133 11.91 12.82 5.33
C ARG A 133 11.88 11.44 5.99
N LEU A 134 11.13 10.51 5.39
CA LEU A 134 11.01 9.15 5.91
C LEU A 134 12.29 8.33 5.66
N ALA A 135 12.94 8.51 4.52
CA ALA A 135 14.21 7.87 4.20
C ALA A 135 15.33 8.28 5.18
N LEU A 136 15.32 9.54 5.66
CA LEU A 136 16.25 10.02 6.69
C LEU A 136 16.09 9.33 8.06
N LEU A 137 15.00 8.58 8.28
CA LEU A 137 14.84 7.73 9.47
C LEU A 137 15.64 6.42 9.39
N GLY A 138 16.32 6.15 8.28
CA GLY A 138 17.14 4.95 8.09
C GLY A 138 16.33 3.67 7.86
N VAL A 139 15.09 3.78 7.40
CA VAL A 139 14.18 2.66 7.11
C VAL A 139 13.91 2.50 5.62
N ASN A 140 13.49 1.32 5.22
CA ASN A 140 13.07 1.08 3.83
C ASN A 140 11.73 1.77 3.53
N VAL A 141 11.72 2.73 2.60
CA VAL A 141 10.48 3.38 2.17
C VAL A 141 9.99 2.76 0.86
N ALA A 142 8.76 2.27 0.88
CA ALA A 142 8.09 1.69 -0.29
C ALA A 142 6.84 2.50 -0.66
N LEU A 143 6.48 2.48 -1.93
CA LEU A 143 5.25 3.10 -2.45
C LEU A 143 4.37 2.03 -3.10
N THR A 144 3.05 2.12 -2.88
CA THR A 144 2.05 1.38 -3.66
C THR A 144 1.20 2.39 -4.42
N THR A 145 1.16 2.27 -5.75
CA THR A 145 0.51 3.22 -6.66
C THR A 145 -0.23 2.49 -7.79
N ASN A 146 -1.20 3.15 -8.41
CA ASN A 146 -1.80 2.67 -9.66
C ASN A 146 -0.93 2.97 -10.91
N GLY A 147 0.14 3.71 -10.76
CA GLY A 147 1.14 3.94 -11.80
C GLY A 147 0.80 5.00 -12.87
N ALA A 148 -0.45 5.43 -13.02
CA ALA A 148 -0.88 6.28 -14.14
C ALA A 148 -0.16 7.64 -14.24
N THR A 149 0.37 8.17 -13.14
CA THR A 149 1.16 9.41 -13.15
C THR A 149 2.62 9.19 -12.79
N LEU A 150 3.06 7.94 -12.70
CA LEU A 150 4.39 7.59 -12.19
C LEU A 150 5.52 8.12 -13.09
N ARG A 151 5.35 8.18 -14.41
CA ARG A 151 6.33 8.79 -15.34
C ARG A 151 6.75 10.19 -14.88
N LEU A 152 5.84 10.97 -14.33
CA LEU A 152 6.10 12.33 -13.88
C LEU A 152 6.89 12.40 -12.55
N HIS A 153 6.95 11.30 -11.81
CA HIS A 153 7.43 11.29 -10.42
C HIS A 153 8.57 10.29 -10.17
N ALA A 154 8.79 9.30 -11.04
CA ALA A 154 9.70 8.19 -10.79
C ALA A 154 11.10 8.65 -10.39
N GLN A 155 11.71 9.55 -11.18
CA GLN A 155 13.04 10.05 -10.88
C GLN A 155 13.11 10.83 -9.55
N SER A 156 12.14 11.72 -9.31
CA SER A 156 12.13 12.51 -8.06
C SER A 156 11.88 11.66 -6.81
N LEU A 157 11.14 10.54 -6.95
CA LEU A 157 10.95 9.57 -5.88
C LEU A 157 12.23 8.76 -5.61
N ALA A 158 12.95 8.36 -6.66
CA ALA A 158 14.23 7.68 -6.54
C ALA A 158 15.28 8.61 -5.87
N ASP A 159 15.39 9.85 -6.33
CA ASP A 159 16.28 10.85 -5.76
C ASP A 159 15.97 11.16 -4.28
N ALA A 160 14.69 11.06 -3.90
CA ALA A 160 14.23 11.22 -2.52
C ALA A 160 14.50 9.99 -1.62
N GLY A 161 15.03 8.89 -2.17
CA GLY A 161 15.38 7.69 -1.42
C GLY A 161 14.27 6.65 -1.33
N LEU A 162 13.28 6.65 -2.26
CA LEU A 162 12.32 5.55 -2.37
C LEU A 162 13.04 4.24 -2.69
N SER A 163 12.90 3.24 -1.82
CA SER A 163 13.64 1.98 -1.96
C SER A 163 12.94 0.97 -2.87
N ARG A 164 11.62 0.93 -2.87
CA ARG A 164 10.82 -0.09 -3.58
C ARG A 164 9.49 0.49 -4.06
N ILE A 165 9.00 -0.05 -5.18
CA ILE A 165 7.70 0.34 -5.72
C ILE A 165 6.83 -0.88 -6.04
N ASN A 166 5.55 -0.77 -5.69
CA ASN A 166 4.52 -1.71 -6.11
C ASN A 166 3.52 -0.96 -6.98
N ILE A 167 3.22 -1.49 -8.16
CA ILE A 167 2.28 -0.92 -9.10
C ILE A 167 1.10 -1.88 -9.23
N SER A 168 -0.12 -1.36 -9.03
CA SER A 168 -1.34 -2.16 -9.19
C SER A 168 -1.74 -2.17 -10.66
N LEU A 169 -1.88 -3.37 -11.23
CA LEU A 169 -2.25 -3.59 -12.63
C LEU A 169 -3.00 -4.91 -12.72
N ASP A 170 -4.32 -4.86 -12.96
CA ASP A 170 -5.17 -6.04 -12.93
C ASP A 170 -5.51 -6.58 -14.32
N SER A 171 -5.11 -5.89 -15.40
CA SER A 171 -5.24 -6.37 -16.77
C SER A 171 -4.21 -5.73 -17.68
N LEU A 172 -3.73 -6.50 -18.65
CA LEU A 172 -2.88 -6.07 -19.77
C LEU A 172 -3.70 -5.76 -21.04
N GLN A 173 -5.02 -5.99 -20.99
CA GLN A 173 -5.96 -5.72 -22.07
C GLN A 173 -6.67 -4.40 -21.83
N ARG A 174 -6.62 -3.46 -22.82
CA ARG A 174 -7.13 -2.09 -22.68
C ARG A 174 -8.60 -2.03 -22.29
N ASP A 175 -9.44 -2.79 -22.98
CA ASP A 175 -10.89 -2.76 -22.73
C ASP A 175 -11.23 -3.29 -21.34
N ARG A 176 -10.58 -4.37 -20.92
CA ARG A 176 -10.73 -4.94 -19.58
C ARG A 176 -10.17 -4.03 -18.49
N PHE A 177 -9.01 -3.41 -18.73
CA PHE A 177 -8.45 -2.43 -17.82
C PHE A 177 -9.40 -1.24 -17.63
N LEU A 178 -9.96 -0.72 -18.74
CA LEU A 178 -10.96 0.35 -18.71
C LEU A 178 -12.20 -0.07 -17.91
N GLU A 179 -12.70 -1.29 -18.11
CA GLU A 179 -13.84 -1.82 -17.38
C GLU A 179 -13.54 -1.90 -15.87
N LEU A 180 -12.42 -2.51 -15.47
CA LEU A 180 -12.00 -2.70 -14.08
C LEU A 180 -11.74 -1.39 -13.35
N THR A 181 -11.07 -0.44 -13.99
CA THR A 181 -10.60 0.81 -13.35
C THR A 181 -11.51 1.99 -13.62
N ARG A 182 -12.42 1.88 -14.60
CA ARG A 182 -13.25 2.98 -15.14
C ARG A 182 -12.39 4.15 -15.66
N ARG A 183 -11.18 3.84 -16.14
CA ARG A 183 -10.23 4.81 -16.70
C ARG A 183 -9.45 4.19 -17.86
N ASP A 184 -9.39 4.89 -18.97
CA ASP A 184 -8.60 4.50 -20.15
C ASP A 184 -7.15 5.00 -20.00
N GLU A 185 -6.41 4.39 -19.06
CA GLU A 185 -5.08 4.84 -18.67
C GLU A 185 -4.03 3.72 -18.73
N LEU A 186 -4.33 2.58 -19.38
CA LEU A 186 -3.40 1.44 -19.43
C LEU A 186 -2.03 1.83 -19.96
N ASP A 187 -1.98 2.57 -21.08
CA ASP A 187 -0.72 3.00 -21.72
C ASP A 187 0.14 3.84 -20.74
N ARG A 188 -0.51 4.69 -19.93
CA ARG A 188 0.19 5.50 -18.93
C ARG A 188 0.72 4.67 -17.76
N VAL A 189 0.00 3.63 -17.38
CA VAL A 189 0.47 2.71 -16.33
C VAL A 189 1.68 1.93 -16.82
N LEU A 190 1.65 1.42 -18.07
CA LEU A 190 2.78 0.73 -18.68
C LEU A 190 3.99 1.64 -18.82
N ASP A 191 3.80 2.89 -19.29
CA ASP A 191 4.84 3.92 -19.33
C ASP A 191 5.38 4.26 -17.93
N GLY A 192 4.51 4.26 -16.90
CA GLY A 192 4.90 4.42 -15.51
C GLY A 192 5.78 3.28 -14.99
N ILE A 193 5.52 2.04 -15.41
CA ILE A 193 6.37 0.88 -15.09
C ILE A 193 7.76 1.06 -15.70
N ASP A 194 7.81 1.44 -16.99
CA ASP A 194 9.07 1.70 -17.67
C ASP A 194 9.85 2.83 -17.00
N ALA A 195 9.17 3.92 -16.59
CA ALA A 195 9.78 5.00 -15.83
C ALA A 195 10.37 4.56 -14.49
N ALA A 196 9.69 3.65 -13.78
CA ALA A 196 10.20 3.10 -12.52
C ALA A 196 11.50 2.30 -12.73
N ILE A 197 11.56 1.51 -13.81
CA ILE A 197 12.75 0.74 -14.20
C ILE A 197 13.89 1.69 -14.56
N GLU A 198 13.62 2.69 -15.40
CA GLU A 198 14.59 3.70 -15.84
C GLU A 198 15.17 4.51 -14.66
N ALA A 199 14.34 4.82 -13.67
CA ALA A 199 14.74 5.53 -12.45
C ALA A 199 15.48 4.64 -11.44
N GLY A 200 15.66 3.33 -11.71
CA GLY A 200 16.34 2.41 -10.82
C GLY A 200 15.56 2.02 -9.56
N LEU A 201 14.24 2.16 -9.55
CA LEU A 201 13.37 1.75 -8.44
C LEU A 201 13.20 0.22 -8.40
N ALA A 202 14.30 -0.49 -8.18
CA ALA A 202 14.33 -1.96 -8.20
C ALA A 202 14.25 -2.55 -6.79
N PRO A 203 13.52 -3.66 -6.60
CA PRO A 203 12.70 -4.35 -7.60
C PRO A 203 11.33 -3.66 -7.81
N VAL A 204 10.95 -3.51 -9.09
CA VAL A 204 9.57 -3.12 -9.45
C VAL A 204 8.67 -4.34 -9.27
N LYS A 205 7.58 -4.19 -8.51
CA LYS A 205 6.60 -5.25 -8.29
C LYS A 205 5.25 -4.85 -8.84
N ILE A 206 4.65 -5.73 -9.63
CA ILE A 206 3.29 -5.59 -10.14
C ILE A 206 2.36 -6.41 -9.25
N ASN A 207 1.32 -5.79 -8.73
CA ASN A 207 0.25 -6.48 -8.03
C ASN A 207 -0.93 -6.66 -8.97
N ALA A 208 -1.34 -7.89 -9.21
CA ALA A 208 -2.48 -8.24 -10.04
C ALA A 208 -3.48 -9.05 -9.21
N VAL A 209 -4.66 -8.50 -8.98
CA VAL A 209 -5.77 -9.22 -8.32
C VAL A 209 -6.47 -10.06 -9.36
N MET A 210 -6.43 -11.40 -9.18
CA MET A 210 -7.04 -12.34 -10.09
C MET A 210 -8.49 -12.62 -9.72
N MET A 211 -9.38 -12.46 -10.68
CA MET A 211 -10.82 -12.65 -10.55
C MET A 211 -11.33 -13.59 -11.63
N ARG A 212 -11.97 -14.68 -11.21
CA ARG A 212 -12.51 -15.72 -12.11
C ARG A 212 -13.53 -15.15 -13.08
N GLY A 213 -13.35 -15.46 -14.36
CA GLY A 213 -14.23 -15.00 -15.44
C GLY A 213 -14.08 -13.52 -15.78
N VAL A 214 -13.09 -12.85 -15.17
CA VAL A 214 -12.78 -11.44 -15.42
C VAL A 214 -11.41 -11.29 -16.06
N ASN A 215 -10.34 -11.74 -15.41
CA ASN A 215 -8.95 -11.60 -15.86
C ASN A 215 -8.08 -12.84 -15.57
N ASP A 216 -8.67 -13.96 -15.16
CA ASP A 216 -7.98 -15.22 -14.87
C ASP A 216 -7.34 -15.86 -16.13
N ASP A 217 -7.82 -15.50 -17.32
CA ASP A 217 -7.19 -15.87 -18.60
C ASP A 217 -5.87 -15.14 -18.89
N GLU A 218 -5.54 -14.05 -18.16
CA GLU A 218 -4.31 -13.27 -18.33
C GLU A 218 -3.14 -13.75 -17.44
N ILE A 219 -3.30 -14.83 -16.65
CA ILE A 219 -2.24 -15.32 -15.73
C ILE A 219 -0.92 -15.57 -16.47
N LEU A 220 -0.96 -16.27 -17.61
CA LEU A 220 0.24 -16.53 -18.41
C LEU A 220 0.80 -15.27 -19.07
N ASP A 221 -0.06 -14.35 -19.50
CA ASP A 221 0.36 -13.08 -20.09
C ASP A 221 1.08 -12.19 -19.06
N PHE A 222 0.60 -12.14 -17.85
CA PHE A 222 1.29 -11.46 -16.75
C PHE A 222 2.64 -12.09 -16.43
N ALA A 223 2.75 -13.40 -16.47
CA ALA A 223 4.03 -14.09 -16.24
C ALA A 223 5.05 -13.78 -17.36
N ARG A 224 4.62 -13.79 -18.63
CA ARG A 224 5.45 -13.38 -19.78
C ARG A 224 5.87 -11.91 -19.65
N PHE A 225 4.92 -11.02 -19.38
CA PHE A 225 5.16 -9.61 -19.13
C PHE A 225 6.22 -9.38 -18.04
N GLY A 226 6.12 -10.12 -16.93
CA GLY A 226 7.09 -10.04 -15.83
C GLY A 226 8.51 -10.43 -16.27
N ARG A 227 8.64 -11.49 -17.07
CA ARG A 227 9.94 -11.94 -17.62
C ARG A 227 10.52 -10.96 -18.63
N GLU A 228 9.70 -10.47 -19.56
CA GLU A 228 10.12 -9.54 -20.61
C GLU A 228 10.62 -8.22 -20.07
N ARG A 229 9.93 -7.67 -19.03
CA ARG A 229 10.29 -6.38 -18.42
C ARG A 229 11.19 -6.50 -17.20
N ASN A 230 11.56 -7.71 -16.80
CA ASN A 230 12.33 -7.97 -15.58
C ASN A 230 11.70 -7.35 -14.34
N VAL A 231 10.39 -7.55 -14.17
CA VAL A 231 9.60 -7.11 -13.01
C VAL A 231 9.00 -8.31 -12.29
N PHE A 232 8.74 -8.16 -10.99
CA PHE A 232 8.09 -9.21 -10.22
C PHE A 232 6.58 -9.07 -10.31
N VAL A 233 5.89 -10.06 -10.84
CA VAL A 233 4.44 -10.12 -10.79
C VAL A 233 4.00 -10.88 -9.54
N ARG A 234 3.09 -10.30 -8.79
CA ARG A 234 2.45 -10.91 -7.63
C ARG A 234 0.97 -11.06 -7.91
N PHE A 235 0.56 -12.29 -8.09
CA PHE A 235 -0.85 -12.65 -8.17
C PHE A 235 -1.47 -12.61 -6.77
N ILE A 236 -2.61 -11.98 -6.65
CA ILE A 236 -3.33 -11.77 -5.40
C ILE A 236 -4.73 -12.37 -5.56
N GLU A 237 -5.11 -13.24 -4.64
CA GLU A 237 -6.49 -13.73 -4.55
C GLU A 237 -7.42 -12.56 -4.23
N PHE A 238 -8.58 -12.53 -4.88
CA PHE A 238 -9.56 -11.49 -4.63
C PHE A 238 -10.14 -11.65 -3.22
N MET A 239 -10.04 -10.61 -2.40
CA MET A 239 -10.45 -10.59 -1.00
C MET A 239 -11.70 -9.73 -0.78
N PRO A 240 -12.55 -10.03 0.24
CA PRO A 240 -13.77 -9.28 0.55
C PRO A 240 -13.45 -7.93 1.23
N LEU A 241 -12.78 -7.02 0.53
CA LEU A 241 -12.37 -5.71 1.05
C LEU A 241 -13.12 -4.55 0.40
N GLU A 242 -14.06 -4.84 -0.49
CA GLU A 242 -14.73 -3.86 -1.32
C GLU A 242 -15.94 -3.22 -0.63
N ALA A 243 -16.34 -2.08 -1.20
CA ALA A 243 -17.52 -1.31 -0.79
C ALA A 243 -18.81 -1.69 -1.53
N GLY A 244 -18.82 -2.77 -2.31
CA GLY A 244 -19.98 -3.15 -3.09
C GLY A 244 -20.00 -4.65 -3.39
N ASP A 245 -21.04 -5.37 -3.18
CA ASP A 245 -21.27 -6.82 -3.24
C ASP A 245 -20.69 -7.58 -4.49
N VAL A 246 -19.50 -7.20 -4.92
CA VAL A 246 -18.79 -7.81 -6.06
C VAL A 246 -18.14 -9.13 -5.64
N TRP A 247 -17.67 -9.21 -4.39
CA TRP A 247 -16.99 -10.39 -3.88
C TRP A 247 -17.97 -11.53 -3.58
N ASN A 248 -17.61 -12.69 -4.04
CA ASN A 248 -18.22 -13.98 -3.64
C ASN A 248 -17.19 -15.10 -3.92
N ASP A 249 -17.37 -16.26 -3.30
CA ASP A 249 -16.43 -17.39 -3.42
C ASP A 249 -16.21 -17.85 -4.87
N LYS A 250 -17.18 -17.63 -5.76
CA LYS A 250 -17.11 -18.09 -7.16
C LYS A 250 -16.17 -17.24 -8.02
N VAL A 251 -15.91 -15.99 -7.62
CA VAL A 251 -15.00 -15.09 -8.36
C VAL A 251 -13.56 -15.20 -7.86
N VAL A 252 -13.30 -15.95 -6.80
CA VAL A 252 -11.94 -16.17 -6.29
C VAL A 252 -11.21 -17.17 -7.18
N VAL A 253 -9.98 -16.85 -7.55
CA VAL A 253 -9.01 -17.77 -8.17
C VAL A 253 -8.00 -18.14 -7.11
N PRO A 254 -8.03 -19.39 -6.59
CA PRO A 254 -7.11 -19.83 -5.54
C PRO A 254 -5.65 -19.84 -6.01
N ALA A 255 -4.72 -19.63 -5.10
CA ALA A 255 -3.28 -19.63 -5.40
C ALA A 255 -2.82 -20.93 -6.05
N ASP A 256 -3.34 -22.09 -5.63
CA ASP A 256 -2.97 -23.37 -6.22
C ASP A 256 -3.37 -23.46 -7.70
N GLU A 257 -4.52 -22.94 -8.08
CA GLU A 257 -4.98 -22.89 -9.47
C GLU A 257 -4.10 -21.95 -10.32
N ILE A 258 -3.70 -20.80 -9.76
CA ILE A 258 -2.75 -19.90 -10.41
C ILE A 258 -1.42 -20.61 -10.66
N ILE A 259 -0.92 -21.35 -9.66
CA ILE A 259 0.33 -22.11 -9.75
C ILE A 259 0.22 -23.21 -10.82
N GLU A 260 -0.90 -23.93 -10.88
CA GLU A 260 -1.12 -24.96 -11.91
C GLU A 260 -1.16 -24.37 -13.31
N THR A 261 -1.83 -23.23 -13.49
CA THR A 261 -1.86 -22.49 -14.75
C THR A 261 -0.45 -22.08 -15.18
N LEU A 262 0.34 -21.55 -14.25
CA LEU A 262 1.72 -21.13 -14.53
C LEU A 262 2.62 -22.33 -14.89
N ARG A 263 2.45 -23.47 -14.24
CA ARG A 263 3.21 -24.70 -14.52
C ARG A 263 2.97 -25.29 -15.91
N ALA A 264 1.87 -24.91 -16.56
CA ALA A 264 1.62 -25.33 -17.94
C ALA A 264 2.67 -24.79 -18.93
N GLU A 265 3.35 -23.68 -18.58
CA GLU A 265 4.32 -23.03 -19.47
C GLU A 265 5.69 -22.79 -18.81
N PHE A 266 5.75 -22.71 -17.49
CA PHE A 266 6.95 -22.31 -16.75
C PHE A 266 7.38 -23.38 -15.74
N ASP A 267 8.68 -23.67 -15.68
CA ASP A 267 9.25 -24.42 -14.57
C ASP A 267 9.27 -23.53 -13.33
N LEU A 268 8.50 -23.89 -12.32
CA LEU A 268 8.38 -23.15 -11.07
C LEU A 268 9.15 -23.87 -9.96
N GLU A 269 10.11 -23.17 -9.36
CA GLU A 269 10.80 -23.62 -8.17
C GLU A 269 10.29 -22.85 -6.94
N PRO A 270 9.96 -23.55 -5.82
CA PRO A 270 9.58 -22.89 -4.60
C PRO A 270 10.77 -22.13 -4.01
N ILE A 271 10.62 -20.84 -3.80
CA ILE A 271 11.61 -20.05 -3.06
C ILE A 271 11.28 -20.16 -1.56
N VAL A 272 12.26 -20.60 -0.77
CA VAL A 272 12.13 -20.57 0.69
C VAL A 272 12.06 -19.10 1.11
N ARG A 273 10.92 -18.70 1.64
CA ARG A 273 10.76 -17.35 2.19
C ARG A 273 11.76 -17.13 3.33
N GLY A 274 12.53 -16.05 3.23
CA GLY A 274 13.20 -15.50 4.39
C GLY A 274 12.20 -14.90 5.38
N SER A 275 12.68 -14.28 6.44
CA SER A 275 11.86 -13.58 7.44
C SER A 275 11.22 -12.29 6.92
N GLU A 276 11.37 -11.97 5.64
CA GLU A 276 10.80 -10.76 5.04
C GLU A 276 9.27 -10.86 4.93
N PRO A 277 8.53 -9.81 5.34
CA PRO A 277 7.10 -9.73 5.12
C PRO A 277 6.77 -9.72 3.63
N ALA A 278 5.65 -10.31 3.27
CA ALA A 278 5.16 -10.50 1.90
C ALA A 278 4.87 -9.17 1.19
#